data_f977e0f1e2795455339124eafa70c497
#
_entry.id   f977e0f1e2795455339124eafa70c497
#
_cell.length_a   1.000
_cell.length_b   1.000
_cell.length_c   1.000
_cell.angle_alpha   90.00
_cell.angle_beta   90.00
_cell.angle_gamma   90.00
#
_symmetry.space_group_name_H-M   'P 1'
#
loop_
_entity.id
_entity.type
_entity.pdbx_description
1 polymer ?
#
loop_
_entity_poly.entity_id
_entity_poly.type
_entity_poly.pdbx_seq_one_letter_code
_entity_poly.pdbx_strand_id
1 'polypeptide(L)'
;GRLEYLLLPTFVLAAGWVAVLSRYMRASMLDVMSQDYMRTAHSKGLAARVVWFKHGARNAAIPLATFLGPAITGLLSGAAITETIFSWPGLGRFAVEAVTAQDYPVVMTVVIIGAVATILGYVVSDILYAVIDPRIRFD
;
A
#
# COMPACT_ATOMS: atom_id res chain seq x y z
N GLY A 1 4.35 0.77 -29.40
CA GLY A 1 4.18 -0.44 -28.62
C GLY A 1 3.10 -0.30 -27.56
N ARG A 2 2.57 -1.39 -27.05
CA ARG A 2 1.50 -1.41 -26.02
C ARG A 2 1.89 -0.75 -24.71
N LEU A 3 3.19 -0.56 -24.44
CA LEU A 3 3.71 0.05 -23.24
C LEU A 3 3.35 1.55 -23.11
N GLU A 4 3.20 2.23 -24.23
CA GLU A 4 2.86 3.67 -24.24
C GLU A 4 1.47 3.92 -23.64
N TYR A 5 0.52 2.99 -23.84
CA TYR A 5 -0.84 3.08 -23.29
C TYR A 5 -0.92 2.78 -21.79
N LEU A 6 0.12 2.18 -21.20
CA LEU A 6 0.21 1.91 -19.78
C LEU A 6 0.75 3.10 -18.98
N LEU A 7 1.54 3.97 -19.60
CA LEU A 7 2.24 5.04 -18.88
C LEU A 7 1.26 6.00 -18.18
N LEU A 8 0.23 6.42 -18.86
CA LEU A 8 -0.71 7.42 -18.34
C LEU A 8 -1.59 6.86 -17.20
N PRO A 9 -2.27 5.70 -17.33
CA PRO A 9 -3.00 5.10 -16.21
C PRO A 9 -2.11 4.79 -15.01
N THR A 10 -0.92 4.26 -15.26
CA THR A 10 0.04 3.96 -14.20
C THR A 10 0.48 5.21 -13.45
N PHE A 11 0.77 6.29 -14.18
CA PHE A 11 1.15 7.57 -13.57
C PHE A 11 0.02 8.14 -12.70
N VAL A 12 -1.22 8.12 -13.18
CA VAL A 12 -2.39 8.62 -12.43
C VAL A 12 -2.58 7.84 -11.12
N LEU A 13 -2.54 6.51 -11.20
CA LEU A 13 -2.67 5.66 -10.01
C LEU A 13 -1.49 5.83 -9.05
N ALA A 14 -0.27 5.85 -9.58
CA ALA A 14 0.94 6.02 -8.77
C ALA A 14 0.97 7.38 -8.08
N ALA A 15 0.60 8.47 -8.75
CA ALA A 15 0.58 9.80 -8.18
C ALA A 15 -0.34 9.89 -6.96
N GLY A 16 -1.53 9.27 -7.03
CA GLY A 16 -2.46 9.18 -5.92
C GLY A 16 -1.86 8.45 -4.71
N TRP A 17 -1.29 7.27 -4.95
CA TRP A 17 -0.66 6.47 -3.90
C TRP A 17 0.58 7.14 -3.29
N VAL A 18 1.45 7.72 -4.13
CA VAL A 18 2.63 8.46 -3.66
C VAL A 18 2.23 9.63 -2.77
N ALA A 19 1.19 10.38 -3.13
CA ALA A 19 0.71 11.49 -2.33
C ALA A 19 0.22 11.05 -0.94
N VAL A 20 -0.55 9.96 -0.88
CA VAL A 20 -1.05 9.40 0.40
C VAL A 20 0.09 8.88 1.25
N LEU A 21 0.94 8.00 0.70
CA LEU A 21 2.05 7.38 1.43
C LEU A 21 3.08 8.40 1.90
N SER A 22 3.38 9.41 1.09
CA SER A 22 4.30 10.50 1.48
C SER A 22 3.79 11.29 2.66
N ARG A 23 2.49 11.56 2.71
CA ARG A 23 1.86 12.27 3.83
C ARG A 23 1.92 11.44 5.11
N TYR A 24 1.60 10.15 5.03
CA TYR A 24 1.68 9.24 6.16
C TYR A 24 3.11 9.07 6.66
N MET A 25 4.07 8.86 5.73
CA MET A 25 5.48 8.74 6.11
C MET A 25 6.00 10.00 6.80
N ARG A 26 5.60 11.17 6.31
CA ARG A 26 5.97 12.44 6.93
C ARG A 26 5.43 12.55 8.36
N ALA A 27 4.15 12.26 8.58
CA ALA A 27 3.53 12.30 9.90
C ALA A 27 4.21 11.31 10.86
N SER A 28 4.36 10.06 10.43
CA SER A 28 5.03 9.01 11.21
C SER A 28 6.49 9.35 11.53
N MET A 29 7.21 9.98 10.60
CA MET A 29 8.59 10.40 10.83
C MET A 29 8.67 11.52 11.85
N LEU A 30 7.76 12.49 11.85
CA LEU A 30 7.70 13.55 12.86
C LEU A 30 7.44 12.99 14.25
N ASP A 31 6.54 12.02 14.38
CA ASP A 31 6.25 11.34 15.65
C ASP A 31 7.48 10.59 16.18
N VAL A 32 8.15 9.84 15.30
CA VAL A 32 9.36 9.08 15.65
C VAL A 32 10.50 10.00 16.08
N MET A 33 10.66 11.14 15.43
CA MET A 33 11.74 12.11 15.75
C MET A 33 11.62 12.69 17.14
N SER A 34 10.43 12.76 17.72
CA SER A 34 10.19 13.26 19.08
C SER A 34 10.51 12.22 20.16
N GLN A 35 10.76 10.97 19.81
CA GLN A 35 10.99 9.88 20.76
C GLN A 35 12.37 9.92 21.43
N ASP A 36 12.42 9.46 22.68
CA ASP A 36 13.65 9.50 23.49
C ASP A 36 14.79 8.65 22.92
N TYR A 37 14.49 7.54 22.25
CA TYR A 37 15.52 6.71 21.61
C TYR A 37 16.25 7.44 20.47
N MET A 38 15.59 8.39 19.81
CA MET A 38 16.22 9.24 18.81
C MET A 38 17.20 10.22 19.45
N ARG A 39 16.83 10.79 20.61
CA ARG A 39 17.75 11.64 21.41
C ARG A 39 18.95 10.84 21.89
N THR A 40 18.74 9.61 22.35
CA THR A 40 19.80 8.71 22.78
C THR A 40 20.75 8.36 21.62
N ALA A 41 20.23 8.11 20.42
CA ALA A 41 21.05 7.85 19.25
C ALA A 41 21.91 9.07 18.85
N HIS A 42 21.37 10.27 18.97
CA HIS A 42 22.13 11.50 18.74
C HIS A 42 23.23 11.71 19.80
N SER A 43 22.93 11.47 21.08
CA SER A 43 23.91 11.66 22.18
C SER A 43 25.07 10.64 22.13
N LYS A 44 24.89 9.50 21.46
CA LYS A 44 25.96 8.52 21.17
C LYS A 44 26.93 8.96 20.07
N GLY A 45 26.77 10.17 19.51
CA GLY A 45 27.66 10.71 18.47
C GLY A 45 27.49 10.05 17.08
N LEU A 46 26.37 9.34 16.86
CA LEU A 46 26.09 8.79 15.54
C LEU A 46 25.84 9.91 14.52
N ALA A 47 26.34 9.73 13.30
CA ALA A 47 26.08 10.67 12.23
C ALA A 47 24.56 10.83 12.02
N ALA A 48 24.10 12.05 11.86
CA ALA A 48 22.67 12.37 11.71
C ALA A 48 21.99 11.51 10.64
N ARG A 49 22.66 11.24 9.52
CA ARG A 49 22.16 10.38 8.46
C ARG A 49 21.84 8.96 8.93
N VAL A 50 22.67 8.38 9.79
CA VAL A 50 22.47 7.04 10.35
C VAL A 50 21.27 7.04 11.29
N VAL A 51 21.17 8.06 12.14
CA VAL A 51 20.03 8.22 13.07
C VAL A 51 18.72 8.33 12.30
N TRP A 52 18.68 9.15 11.26
CA TRP A 52 17.48 9.37 10.45
C TRP A 52 17.04 8.11 9.64
N PHE A 53 17.97 7.49 8.94
CA PHE A 53 17.60 6.38 8.05
C PHE A 53 17.51 5.04 8.78
N LYS A 54 18.45 4.73 9.67
CA LYS A 54 18.47 3.43 10.34
C LYS A 54 17.48 3.36 11.50
N HIS A 55 17.38 4.41 12.30
CA HIS A 55 16.51 4.44 13.48
C HIS A 55 15.18 5.14 13.21
N GLY A 56 15.19 6.27 12.54
CA GLY A 56 14.00 7.05 12.24
C GLY A 56 13.11 6.37 11.18
N ALA A 57 13.61 6.23 9.96
CA ALA A 57 12.80 5.77 8.84
C ALA A 57 12.30 4.33 9.01
N ARG A 58 13.10 3.44 9.62
CA ARG A 58 12.68 2.06 9.90
C ARG A 58 11.47 2.03 10.83
N ASN A 59 11.51 2.79 11.93
CA ASN A 59 10.38 2.82 12.87
C ASN A 59 9.19 3.58 12.31
N ALA A 60 9.41 4.64 11.54
CA ALA A 60 8.36 5.38 10.85
C ALA A 60 7.66 4.56 9.74
N ALA A 61 8.33 3.54 9.20
CA ALA A 61 7.75 2.65 8.20
C ALA A 61 6.81 1.57 8.79
N ILE A 62 6.84 1.32 10.10
CA ILE A 62 5.99 0.31 10.75
C ILE A 62 4.50 0.55 10.47
N PRO A 63 3.93 1.75 10.66
CA PRO A 63 2.53 2.01 10.34
C PRO A 63 2.23 1.88 8.83
N LEU A 64 3.22 2.12 7.97
CA LEU A 64 3.05 1.95 6.51
C LEU A 64 2.85 0.49 6.10
N ALA A 65 3.40 -0.46 6.85
CA ALA A 65 3.20 -1.89 6.60
C ALA A 65 1.72 -2.27 6.68
N THR A 66 0.94 -1.62 7.55
CA THR A 66 -0.51 -1.88 7.69
C THR A 66 -1.30 -1.44 6.45
N PHE A 67 -0.79 -0.49 5.66
CA PHE A 67 -1.43 -0.04 4.42
C PHE A 67 -1.12 -0.94 3.22
N LEU A 68 -0.11 -1.81 3.30
CA LEU A 68 0.27 -2.67 2.18
C LEU A 68 -0.81 -3.71 1.87
N GLY A 69 -1.49 -4.26 2.89
CA GLY A 69 -2.62 -5.16 2.69
C GLY A 69 -3.74 -4.53 1.86
N PRO A 70 -4.35 -3.43 2.34
CA PRO A 70 -5.36 -2.69 1.58
C PRO A 70 -4.87 -2.21 0.20
N ALA A 71 -3.58 -1.84 0.07
CA ALA A 71 -3.02 -1.42 -1.20
C ALA A 71 -2.97 -2.56 -2.23
N ILE A 72 -2.53 -3.75 -1.81
CA ILE A 72 -2.52 -4.94 -2.66
C ILE A 72 -3.94 -5.31 -3.08
N THR A 73 -4.89 -5.28 -2.12
CA THR A 73 -6.30 -5.51 -2.40
C THR A 73 -6.84 -4.51 -3.41
N GLY A 74 -6.55 -3.23 -3.22
CA GLY A 74 -6.98 -2.17 -4.15
C GLY A 74 -6.42 -2.35 -5.55
N LEU A 75 -5.17 -2.78 -5.68
CA LEU A 75 -4.56 -3.10 -6.98
C LEU A 75 -5.20 -4.31 -7.67
N LEU A 76 -5.53 -5.35 -6.89
CA LEU A 76 -6.14 -6.57 -7.42
C LEU A 76 -7.64 -6.41 -7.72
N SER A 77 -8.35 -5.61 -6.92
CA SER A 77 -9.76 -5.29 -7.15
C SER A 77 -9.96 -4.38 -8.36
N GLY A 78 -8.88 -3.77 -8.85
CA GLY A 78 -8.88 -2.88 -10.00
C GLY A 78 -9.31 -1.45 -9.65
N ALA A 79 -8.95 -0.57 -10.56
CA ALA A 79 -9.31 0.85 -10.51
C ALA A 79 -10.42 1.13 -11.52
N ALA A 80 -11.65 0.71 -11.23
CA ALA A 80 -12.77 0.72 -12.17
C ALA A 80 -12.93 2.04 -12.94
N ILE A 81 -12.78 3.18 -12.27
CA ILE A 81 -12.88 4.50 -12.89
C ILE A 81 -11.73 4.71 -13.88
N THR A 82 -10.49 4.46 -13.45
CA THR A 82 -9.30 4.64 -14.31
C THR A 82 -9.34 3.67 -15.49
N GLU A 83 -9.68 2.40 -15.24
CA GLU A 83 -9.81 1.37 -16.28
C GLU A 83 -10.88 1.74 -17.32
N THR A 84 -12.00 2.31 -16.88
CA THR A 84 -13.07 2.75 -17.78
C THR A 84 -12.65 3.97 -18.59
N ILE A 85 -12.05 4.99 -17.96
CA ILE A 85 -11.62 6.22 -18.65
C ILE A 85 -10.54 5.91 -19.70
N PHE A 86 -9.57 5.07 -19.36
CA PHE A 86 -8.48 4.69 -20.27
C PHE A 86 -8.80 3.47 -21.15
N SER A 87 -10.04 2.96 -21.10
CA SER A 87 -10.48 1.77 -21.85
C SER A 87 -9.56 0.56 -21.61
N TRP A 88 -9.02 0.43 -20.41
CA TRP A 88 -8.13 -0.65 -20.03
C TRP A 88 -8.94 -1.90 -19.62
N PRO A 89 -8.60 -3.09 -20.13
CA PRO A 89 -9.28 -4.33 -19.74
C PRO A 89 -8.81 -4.82 -18.38
N GLY A 90 -9.42 -4.33 -17.31
CA GLY A 90 -9.12 -4.69 -15.92
C GLY A 90 -10.35 -5.25 -15.19
N LEU A 91 -10.12 -5.80 -13.99
CA LEU A 91 -11.17 -6.40 -13.15
C LEU A 91 -12.23 -5.39 -12.71
N GLY A 92 -11.84 -4.15 -12.45
CA GLY A 92 -12.78 -3.11 -12.04
C GLY A 92 -13.76 -2.74 -13.14
N ARG A 93 -13.28 -2.55 -14.36
CA ARG A 93 -14.13 -2.31 -15.52
C ARG A 93 -15.03 -3.51 -15.82
N PHE A 94 -14.47 -4.72 -15.77
CA PHE A 94 -15.22 -5.96 -15.97
C PHE A 94 -16.36 -6.11 -14.95
N ALA A 95 -16.11 -5.75 -13.67
CA ALA A 95 -17.13 -5.74 -12.63
C ALA A 95 -18.27 -4.76 -12.96
N VAL A 96 -17.95 -3.53 -13.41
CA VAL A 96 -18.93 -2.51 -13.79
C VAL A 96 -19.78 -2.98 -14.97
N GLU A 97 -19.15 -3.55 -15.98
CA GLU A 97 -19.85 -4.11 -17.16
C GLU A 97 -20.80 -5.25 -16.76
N ALA A 98 -20.37 -6.16 -15.86
CA ALA A 98 -21.20 -7.26 -15.37
C ALA A 98 -22.40 -6.77 -14.56
N VAL A 99 -22.22 -5.76 -13.69
CA VAL A 99 -23.31 -5.15 -12.93
C VAL A 99 -24.33 -4.49 -13.87
N THR A 100 -23.85 -3.76 -14.89
CA THR A 100 -24.70 -3.09 -15.87
C THR A 100 -25.49 -4.09 -16.71
N ALA A 101 -24.88 -5.23 -17.04
CA ALA A 101 -25.51 -6.33 -17.78
C ALA A 101 -26.40 -7.21 -16.89
N GLN A 102 -26.45 -6.96 -15.57
CA GLN A 102 -27.16 -7.80 -14.60
C GLN A 102 -26.71 -9.27 -14.60
N ASP A 103 -25.44 -9.52 -14.91
CA ASP A 103 -24.82 -10.85 -14.90
C ASP A 103 -24.41 -11.24 -13.49
N TYR A 104 -25.37 -11.73 -12.70
CA TYR A 104 -25.15 -12.10 -11.31
C TYR A 104 -24.04 -13.14 -11.08
N PRO A 105 -23.90 -14.22 -11.89
CA PRO A 105 -22.80 -15.15 -11.73
C PRO A 105 -21.43 -14.51 -11.86
N VAL A 106 -21.25 -13.60 -12.80
CA VAL A 106 -19.99 -12.87 -13.00
C VAL A 106 -19.75 -11.90 -11.85
N VAL A 107 -20.77 -11.16 -11.41
CA VAL A 107 -20.67 -10.25 -10.26
C VAL A 107 -20.23 -11.01 -9.01
N MET A 108 -20.86 -12.15 -8.72
CA MET A 108 -20.48 -12.98 -7.57
C MET A 108 -19.04 -13.48 -7.68
N THR A 109 -18.62 -13.90 -8.86
CA THR A 109 -17.23 -14.34 -9.09
C THR A 109 -16.22 -13.24 -8.80
N VAL A 110 -16.47 -12.04 -9.28
CA VAL A 110 -15.59 -10.88 -9.03
C VAL A 110 -15.54 -10.53 -7.54
N VAL A 111 -16.67 -10.60 -6.84
CA VAL A 111 -16.72 -10.36 -5.39
C VAL A 111 -15.92 -11.40 -4.62
N ILE A 112 -16.03 -12.68 -4.99
CA ILE A 112 -15.25 -13.76 -4.36
C ILE A 112 -13.75 -13.56 -4.60
N ILE A 113 -13.33 -13.24 -5.82
CA ILE A 113 -11.93 -12.94 -6.14
C ILE A 113 -11.44 -11.77 -5.31
N GLY A 114 -12.21 -10.69 -5.20
CA GLY A 114 -11.89 -9.53 -4.36
C GLY A 114 -11.76 -9.89 -2.88
N ALA A 115 -12.65 -10.72 -2.35
CA ALA A 115 -12.60 -11.19 -0.96
C ALA A 115 -11.33 -12.02 -0.68
N VAL A 116 -11.00 -12.96 -1.57
CA VAL A 116 -9.76 -13.77 -1.46
C VAL A 116 -8.53 -12.88 -1.55
N ALA A 117 -8.51 -11.94 -2.50
CA ALA A 117 -7.42 -10.99 -2.64
C ALA A 117 -7.24 -10.13 -1.38
N THR A 118 -8.35 -9.73 -0.74
CA THR A 118 -8.34 -8.98 0.52
C THR A 118 -7.69 -9.78 1.64
N ILE A 119 -8.09 -11.03 1.82
CA ILE A 119 -7.53 -11.91 2.85
C ILE A 119 -6.02 -12.11 2.61
N LEU A 120 -5.62 -12.40 1.39
CA LEU A 120 -4.21 -12.56 1.03
C LEU A 120 -3.41 -11.27 1.26
N GLY A 121 -3.99 -10.12 0.92
CA GLY A 121 -3.39 -8.81 1.16
C GLY A 121 -3.13 -8.55 2.66
N TYR A 122 -4.07 -8.87 3.53
CA TYR A 122 -3.88 -8.75 4.98
C TYR A 122 -2.83 -9.72 5.51
N VAL A 123 -2.83 -10.98 5.06
CA VAL A 123 -1.78 -11.95 5.45
C VAL A 123 -0.39 -11.45 5.06
N VAL A 124 -0.23 -10.91 3.86
CA VAL A 124 1.04 -10.32 3.42
C VAL A 124 1.41 -9.12 4.29
N SER A 125 0.46 -8.26 4.63
CA SER A 125 0.67 -7.11 5.52
C SER A 125 1.14 -7.56 6.90
N ASP A 126 0.52 -8.58 7.49
CA ASP A 126 0.87 -9.11 8.82
C ASP A 126 2.28 -9.73 8.82
N ILE A 127 2.63 -10.46 7.77
CA ILE A 127 3.99 -11.00 7.61
C ILE A 127 5.02 -9.87 7.51
N LEU A 128 4.75 -8.86 6.69
CA LEU A 128 5.65 -7.71 6.54
C LEU A 128 5.79 -6.93 7.85
N TYR A 129 4.69 -6.75 8.58
CA TYR A 129 4.69 -6.11 9.88
C TYR A 129 5.59 -6.90 10.87
N ALA A 130 5.44 -8.21 10.94
CA ALA A 130 6.27 -9.08 11.79
C ALA A 130 7.77 -9.03 11.42
N VAL A 131 8.08 -8.88 10.13
CA VAL A 131 9.48 -8.76 9.67
C VAL A 131 10.08 -7.38 9.98
N ILE A 132 9.28 -6.31 9.89
CA ILE A 132 9.75 -4.93 10.14
C ILE A 132 9.88 -4.66 11.62
N ASP A 133 8.95 -5.17 12.45
CA ASP A 133 8.97 -5.00 13.90
C ASP A 133 9.55 -6.23 14.62
N PRO A 134 10.85 -6.22 14.98
CA PRO A 134 11.49 -7.34 15.68
C PRO A 134 11.03 -7.52 17.14
N ARG A 135 10.13 -6.66 17.63
CA ARG A 135 9.60 -6.73 19.00
C ARG A 135 8.48 -7.74 19.15
N ILE A 136 7.86 -8.16 18.04
CA ILE A 136 6.85 -9.21 18.05
C ILE A 136 7.58 -10.55 18.09
N ARG A 137 7.91 -11.02 19.30
CA ARG A 137 8.24 -12.43 19.53
C ARG A 137 6.91 -13.12 19.82
N PHE A 138 6.58 -14.08 18.99
CA PHE A 138 5.54 -15.05 19.31
C PHE A 138 6.10 -15.93 20.43
N ASP A 139 5.67 -15.70 21.69
CA ASP A 139 5.83 -16.66 22.78
C ASP A 139 4.77 -17.74 22.65
#